data_b1b76b22f5a7276417f2aea639d63918
#
_entry.id   b1b76b22f5a7276417f2aea639d63918
#
_cell.length_a   1.000
_cell.length_b   1.000
_cell.length_c   1.000
_cell.angle_alpha   90.00
_cell.angle_beta   90.00
_cell.angle_gamma   90.00
#
_symmetry.space_group_name_H-M   'P 1'
#
loop_
_entity.id
_entity.type
_entity.pdbx_description
1 polymer ?
#
loop_
_entity_poly.entity_id
_entity_poly.type
_entity_poly.pdbx_seq_one_letter_code
_entity_poly.pdbx_strand_id
1 'polypeptide(L)'
;LEDGPFAGQPIHNVAGQNHRDEGDVAAGFAASDRVFEDTYVIPRAHQTYIEPQTTVADVAPDGKVTVWTSTQGHFAVRSNLANSLRIPLSKINVHGMTVGGGFGAKFGGIVDTYCVLLAQKARRPVKIAYTRHEEFLDARPAPGAVITVKTGVKKDGTIVARQAWALWDTGAGSGGCYATSRVKGVYKIEHFKMDAYDVNTSKPPPGAYRAPGAPQATFAGETQLNRIAQEMGLDPVELRLQNMREGEQIAFKATLQAVADRAGWARRKKGEHEGWGVAVGEWTNGAGPAAAVVSLHEDGKVKIFYGLMDLTGTDTAMAQIAAEVLGVAYEDVTVVRGDTDSAPFGTSSGGSVVTFSFGNAVKRAAEDARNRILELAADHLEASIDDLELGGGKVTVKGNAEASVTLAQLGQMSLRSRNGPIVGRGSFSSEPSATTIAAQIGKISVDPETGQVRLLEIYNSLDVGKAINPLACEGQMEGGLVQGFAWGLMEQMRYAEDGRNW
;
A
#
# COMPACT_ATOMS: atom_id res chain seq x y z
N LEU A 1 -14.64 -5.12 30.10
CA LEU A 1 -15.36 -4.54 28.95
C LEU A 1 -16.77 -4.20 29.41
N GLU A 2 -17.24 -2.99 29.14
CA GLU A 2 -18.52 -2.51 29.64
C GLU A 2 -19.69 -3.05 28.81
N ASP A 3 -19.51 -3.26 27.52
CA ASP A 3 -20.55 -3.65 26.56
C ASP A 3 -20.10 -4.76 25.60
N GLY A 4 -21.06 -5.43 24.94
CA GLY A 4 -20.86 -6.33 23.83
C GLY A 4 -20.59 -7.79 24.22
N PRO A 5 -20.19 -8.64 23.26
CA PRO A 5 -20.04 -10.09 23.48
C PRO A 5 -18.95 -10.47 24.49
N PHE A 6 -18.11 -9.50 24.88
CA PHE A 6 -17.04 -9.68 25.86
C PHE A 6 -17.32 -8.96 27.19
N ALA A 7 -18.56 -8.48 27.41
CA ALA A 7 -18.93 -7.75 28.61
C ALA A 7 -18.65 -8.56 29.87
N GLY A 8 -18.07 -7.89 30.86
CA GLY A 8 -17.75 -8.51 32.16
C GLY A 8 -16.54 -9.44 32.17
N GLN A 9 -15.87 -9.65 31.03
CA GLN A 9 -14.64 -10.45 31.00
C GLN A 9 -13.41 -9.56 31.29
N PRO A 10 -12.56 -9.93 32.25
CA PRO A 10 -11.32 -9.25 32.49
C PRO A 10 -10.34 -9.57 31.34
N ILE A 11 -9.82 -8.55 30.67
CA ILE A 11 -8.74 -8.71 29.72
C ILE A 11 -7.46 -8.16 30.34
N HIS A 12 -6.55 -9.05 30.71
CA HIS A 12 -5.32 -8.68 31.41
C HIS A 12 -4.13 -8.40 30.49
N ASN A 13 -4.23 -8.74 29.20
CA ASN A 13 -3.15 -8.70 28.22
C ASN A 13 -3.47 -7.77 27.03
N VAL A 14 -4.16 -6.68 27.27
CA VAL A 14 -4.45 -5.65 26.27
C VAL A 14 -3.20 -4.80 26.02
N ALA A 15 -2.72 -4.81 24.76
CA ALA A 15 -1.57 -4.02 24.33
C ALA A 15 -1.96 -2.69 23.64
N GLY A 16 -3.21 -2.56 23.23
CA GLY A 16 -3.74 -1.36 22.59
C GLY A 16 -5.26 -1.41 22.51
N GLN A 17 -5.86 -0.24 22.37
CA GLN A 17 -7.32 -0.12 22.23
C GLN A 17 -7.65 1.02 21.27
N ASN A 18 -8.79 0.89 20.60
CA ASN A 18 -9.32 1.93 19.72
C ASN A 18 -10.84 1.95 19.83
N HIS A 19 -11.38 3.11 20.16
CA HIS A 19 -12.80 3.35 20.30
C HIS A 19 -13.26 4.43 19.34
N ARG A 20 -14.43 4.27 18.76
CA ARG A 20 -15.07 5.26 17.92
C ARG A 20 -16.56 5.29 18.17
N ASP A 21 -17.11 6.48 18.32
CA ASP A 21 -18.52 6.71 18.56
C ASP A 21 -19.02 7.86 17.68
N GLU A 22 -20.07 7.61 16.88
CA GLU A 22 -20.67 8.59 15.97
C GLU A 22 -22.20 8.46 16.08
N GLY A 23 -22.87 9.56 16.35
CA GLY A 23 -24.31 9.59 16.55
C GLY A 23 -24.76 8.85 17.83
N ASP A 24 -25.94 8.25 17.78
CA ASP A 24 -26.51 7.43 18.88
C ASP A 24 -26.88 6.04 18.35
N VAL A 25 -26.00 5.06 18.61
CA VAL A 25 -26.18 3.71 18.08
C VAL A 25 -27.42 3.02 18.70
N ALA A 26 -27.79 3.34 19.94
CA ALA A 26 -28.95 2.76 20.59
C ALA A 26 -30.23 3.27 19.94
N ALA A 27 -30.33 4.58 19.72
CA ALA A 27 -31.43 5.18 18.98
C ALA A 27 -31.50 4.64 17.54
N GLY A 28 -30.35 4.46 16.87
CA GLY A 28 -30.27 3.87 15.55
C GLY A 28 -30.81 2.45 15.49
N PHE A 29 -30.47 1.60 16.46
CA PHE A 29 -31.05 0.24 16.56
C PHE A 29 -32.54 0.25 16.87
N ALA A 30 -32.99 1.12 17.75
CA ALA A 30 -34.42 1.26 18.06
C ALA A 30 -35.23 1.74 16.84
N ALA A 31 -34.61 2.53 15.97
CA ALA A 31 -35.22 3.00 14.72
C ALA A 31 -35.15 1.98 13.58
N SER A 32 -34.43 0.86 13.74
CA SER A 32 -34.27 -0.16 12.69
C SER A 32 -35.48 -1.11 12.65
N ASP A 33 -35.84 -1.61 11.47
CA ASP A 33 -36.88 -2.62 11.32
C ASP A 33 -36.35 -4.06 11.58
N ARG A 34 -35.07 -4.30 11.27
CA ARG A 34 -34.36 -5.55 11.54
C ARG A 34 -32.94 -5.27 12.04
N VAL A 35 -32.47 -6.12 12.92
CA VAL A 35 -31.09 -6.07 13.44
C VAL A 35 -30.43 -7.43 13.22
N PHE A 36 -29.23 -7.40 12.68
CA PHE A 36 -28.40 -8.57 12.40
C PHE A 36 -27.14 -8.49 13.26
N GLU A 37 -26.73 -9.61 13.82
CA GLU A 37 -25.50 -9.71 14.59
C GLU A 37 -24.74 -10.98 14.20
N ASP A 38 -23.45 -10.82 13.83
CA ASP A 38 -22.60 -11.90 13.37
C ASP A 38 -21.19 -11.76 13.91
N THR A 39 -20.57 -12.90 14.19
CA THR A 39 -19.16 -12.96 14.60
C THR A 39 -18.33 -13.65 13.53
N TYR A 40 -17.23 -13.03 13.16
CA TYR A 40 -16.28 -13.49 12.14
C TYR A 40 -14.93 -13.76 12.79
N VAL A 41 -14.36 -14.93 12.52
CA VAL A 41 -13.03 -15.32 12.96
C VAL A 41 -12.11 -15.31 11.75
N ILE A 42 -11.11 -14.46 11.79
CA ILE A 42 -10.13 -14.30 10.70
C ILE A 42 -8.78 -14.84 11.19
N PRO A 43 -8.18 -15.81 10.49
CA PRO A 43 -6.91 -16.39 10.92
C PRO A 43 -5.75 -15.44 10.71
N ARG A 44 -4.65 -15.67 11.41
CA ARG A 44 -3.35 -15.09 11.06
C ARG A 44 -2.90 -15.65 9.72
N ALA A 45 -2.29 -14.81 8.88
CA ALA A 45 -1.74 -15.23 7.60
C ALA A 45 -0.38 -14.61 7.35
N HIS A 46 0.54 -15.38 6.78
CA HIS A 46 1.85 -14.90 6.34
C HIS A 46 1.73 -14.31 4.94
N GLN A 47 2.48 -13.26 4.64
CA GLN A 47 2.45 -12.54 3.36
C GLN A 47 2.99 -13.39 2.18
N THR A 48 3.67 -14.46 2.46
CA THR A 48 4.15 -15.50 1.54
C THR A 48 4.88 -14.94 0.31
N TYR A 49 5.68 -13.88 0.51
CA TYR A 49 6.57 -13.35 -0.53
C TYR A 49 7.58 -14.42 -0.98
N ILE A 50 7.90 -14.44 -2.28
CA ILE A 50 8.74 -15.48 -2.88
C ILE A 50 10.20 -15.34 -2.41
N GLU A 51 10.73 -14.12 -2.36
CA GLU A 51 12.09 -13.84 -1.87
C GLU A 51 12.13 -13.85 -0.35
N PRO A 52 12.83 -14.80 0.31
CA PRO A 52 13.02 -14.78 1.76
C PRO A 52 13.81 -13.56 2.26
N GLN A 53 13.72 -13.29 3.56
CA GLN A 53 14.55 -12.27 4.21
C GLN A 53 16.02 -12.59 3.97
N THR A 54 16.75 -11.62 3.44
CA THR A 54 18.18 -11.79 3.11
C THR A 54 18.93 -10.50 3.39
N THR A 55 20.02 -10.61 4.12
CA THR A 55 20.92 -9.50 4.46
C THR A 55 22.36 -9.92 4.35
N VAL A 56 23.19 -9.03 3.83
CA VAL A 56 24.64 -9.08 3.93
C VAL A 56 25.09 -7.88 4.75
N ALA A 57 25.99 -8.11 5.70
CA ALA A 57 26.58 -7.03 6.50
C ALA A 57 28.10 -7.13 6.49
N ASP A 58 28.76 -5.97 6.43
CA ASP A 58 30.20 -5.81 6.61
C ASP A 58 30.47 -4.72 7.64
N VAL A 59 31.45 -4.95 8.49
CA VAL A 59 31.89 -4.00 9.51
C VAL A 59 33.38 -3.70 9.34
N ALA A 60 33.65 -2.51 8.87
CA ALA A 60 35.03 -2.06 8.64
C ALA A 60 35.82 -1.88 9.97
N PRO A 61 37.17 -1.91 9.95
CA PRO A 61 37.98 -1.75 11.15
C PRO A 61 37.75 -0.45 11.93
N ASP A 62 37.29 0.62 11.26
CA ASP A 62 36.94 1.90 11.87
C ASP A 62 35.53 1.91 12.50
N GLY A 63 34.83 0.77 12.45
CA GLY A 63 33.47 0.59 12.96
C GLY A 63 32.38 1.05 12.01
N LYS A 64 32.67 1.41 10.76
CA LYS A 64 31.64 1.70 9.75
C LYS A 64 30.92 0.39 9.37
N VAL A 65 29.60 0.43 9.41
CA VAL A 65 28.71 -0.68 9.06
C VAL A 65 28.13 -0.45 7.68
N THR A 66 28.25 -1.42 6.79
CA THR A 66 27.59 -1.43 5.48
C THR A 66 26.67 -2.65 5.41
N VAL A 67 25.42 -2.41 5.00
CA VAL A 67 24.36 -3.44 4.93
C VAL A 67 23.71 -3.42 3.55
N TRP A 68 23.58 -4.59 2.95
CA TRP A 68 22.77 -4.85 1.75
C TRP A 68 21.61 -5.74 2.17
N THR A 69 20.38 -5.26 2.00
CA THR A 69 19.23 -5.98 2.56
C THR A 69 17.99 -5.91 1.65
N SER A 70 17.24 -7.01 1.68
CA SER A 70 15.90 -7.09 1.07
C SER A 70 14.90 -6.42 1.99
N THR A 71 14.67 -5.11 1.79
CA THR A 71 13.82 -4.28 2.65
C THR A 71 12.91 -3.35 1.86
N GLN A 72 11.78 -3.00 2.44
CA GLN A 72 10.88 -1.95 1.94
C GLN A 72 11.29 -0.54 2.40
N GLY A 73 12.36 -0.40 3.21
CA GLY A 73 12.77 0.90 3.75
C GLY A 73 14.19 0.90 4.32
N HIS A 74 15.19 1.15 3.47
CA HIS A 74 16.60 1.14 3.87
C HIS A 74 16.94 2.25 4.88
N PHE A 75 16.29 3.41 4.83
CA PHE A 75 16.44 4.44 5.88
C PHE A 75 15.86 4.00 7.22
N ALA A 76 14.76 3.23 7.22
CA ALA A 76 14.21 2.65 8.44
C ALA A 76 15.15 1.57 9.02
N VAL A 77 15.74 0.73 8.17
CA VAL A 77 16.77 -0.23 8.59
C VAL A 77 17.95 0.48 9.24
N ARG A 78 18.46 1.57 8.63
CA ARG A 78 19.53 2.37 9.21
C ARG A 78 19.18 2.89 10.62
N SER A 79 17.98 3.42 10.78
CA SER A 79 17.51 3.92 12.06
C SER A 79 17.36 2.81 13.10
N ASN A 80 16.83 1.65 12.70
CA ASN A 80 16.69 0.50 13.60
C ASN A 80 18.03 -0.05 14.04
N LEU A 81 19.01 -0.14 13.13
CA LEU A 81 20.39 -0.56 13.46
C LEU A 81 21.04 0.43 14.41
N ALA A 82 20.92 1.73 14.16
CA ALA A 82 21.46 2.77 15.04
C ALA A 82 20.92 2.64 16.46
N ASN A 83 19.58 2.48 16.59
CA ASN A 83 18.91 2.35 17.89
C ASN A 83 19.27 1.04 18.61
N SER A 84 19.25 -0.09 17.91
CA SER A 84 19.49 -1.42 18.48
C SER A 84 20.93 -1.62 18.90
N LEU A 85 21.88 -1.13 18.09
CA LEU A 85 23.31 -1.33 18.31
C LEU A 85 23.98 -0.13 19.02
N ARG A 86 23.23 0.98 19.22
CA ARG A 86 23.73 2.24 19.79
C ARG A 86 24.91 2.81 19.00
N ILE A 87 24.83 2.72 17.67
CA ILE A 87 25.84 3.23 16.72
C ILE A 87 25.29 4.52 16.09
N PRO A 88 26.09 5.58 15.91
CA PRO A 88 25.67 6.80 15.23
C PRO A 88 25.19 6.50 13.79
N LEU A 89 24.13 7.19 13.34
CA LEU A 89 23.59 7.06 11.98
C LEU A 89 24.68 7.24 10.90
N SER A 90 25.62 8.17 11.12
CA SER A 90 26.74 8.44 10.20
C SER A 90 27.74 7.28 10.04
N LYS A 91 27.68 6.27 10.91
CA LYS A 91 28.49 5.07 10.82
C LYS A 91 27.76 3.90 10.12
N ILE A 92 26.53 4.09 9.64
CA ILE A 92 25.72 3.03 9.06
C ILE A 92 25.30 3.43 7.65
N ASN A 93 25.74 2.66 6.66
CA ASN A 93 25.29 2.74 5.28
C ASN A 93 24.42 1.54 4.93
N VAL A 94 23.21 1.77 4.41
CA VAL A 94 22.28 0.70 4.01
C VAL A 94 21.95 0.85 2.53
N HIS A 95 22.18 -0.21 1.79
CA HIS A 95 21.82 -0.36 0.39
C HIS A 95 20.47 -1.11 0.29
N GLY A 96 19.45 -0.45 -0.26
CA GLY A 96 18.20 -1.08 -0.63
C GLY A 96 18.37 -1.85 -1.94
N MET A 97 18.13 -3.16 -1.90
CA MET A 97 18.20 -4.02 -3.09
C MET A 97 16.85 -4.06 -3.81
N THR A 98 16.79 -4.57 -5.03
CA THR A 98 15.52 -4.94 -5.68
C THR A 98 14.85 -6.01 -4.85
N VAL A 99 13.57 -5.82 -4.51
CA VAL A 99 12.85 -6.66 -3.54
C VAL A 99 11.90 -7.61 -4.26
N GLY A 100 12.07 -8.90 -4.04
CA GLY A 100 11.26 -9.99 -4.60
C GLY A 100 9.95 -10.22 -3.84
N GLY A 101 9.23 -9.13 -3.55
CA GLY A 101 8.00 -9.12 -2.77
C GLY A 101 8.23 -8.85 -1.28
N GLY A 102 7.27 -8.18 -0.66
CA GLY A 102 7.33 -7.87 0.77
C GLY A 102 5.94 -7.75 1.38
N PHE A 103 5.02 -7.10 0.69
CA PHE A 103 3.60 -6.91 1.06
C PHE A 103 3.39 -6.34 2.47
N GLY A 104 4.41 -5.67 3.02
CA GLY A 104 4.41 -5.12 4.37
C GLY A 104 5.29 -5.88 5.38
N ALA A 105 5.75 -7.09 5.10
CA ALA A 105 6.57 -7.86 6.04
C ALA A 105 8.04 -7.41 6.11
N LYS A 106 8.53 -6.71 5.07
CA LYS A 106 9.95 -6.33 4.98
C LYS A 106 10.22 -4.88 5.41
N PHE A 107 9.42 -4.36 6.35
CA PHE A 107 9.69 -3.06 6.98
C PHE A 107 10.74 -3.17 8.07
N GLY A 108 11.76 -2.33 8.01
CA GLY A 108 12.72 -2.11 9.09
C GLY A 108 13.66 -3.27 9.40
N GLY A 109 13.67 -4.31 8.57
CA GLY A 109 14.52 -5.48 8.71
C GLY A 109 14.18 -6.41 9.89
N ILE A 110 14.47 -7.68 9.74
CA ILE A 110 14.34 -8.70 10.80
C ILE A 110 15.74 -9.22 11.17
N VAL A 111 16.53 -9.62 10.18
CA VAL A 111 17.83 -10.29 10.36
C VAL A 111 19.03 -9.34 10.39
N ASP A 112 18.81 -8.07 10.05
CA ASP A 112 19.92 -7.12 9.82
C ASP A 112 20.79 -6.92 11.07
N THR A 113 20.17 -6.76 12.23
CA THR A 113 20.90 -6.56 13.50
C THR A 113 21.78 -7.76 13.82
N TYR A 114 21.25 -8.98 13.67
CA TYR A 114 22.03 -10.22 13.90
C TYR A 114 23.17 -10.36 12.89
N CYS A 115 22.89 -10.02 11.62
CA CYS A 115 23.90 -10.07 10.56
C CYS A 115 25.07 -9.12 10.85
N VAL A 116 24.81 -7.90 11.30
CA VAL A 116 25.84 -6.92 11.70
C VAL A 116 26.66 -7.41 12.89
N LEU A 117 26.02 -7.93 13.95
CA LEU A 117 26.72 -8.46 15.12
C LEU A 117 27.63 -9.65 14.77
N LEU A 118 27.15 -10.53 13.88
CA LEU A 118 27.97 -11.67 13.41
C LEU A 118 29.13 -11.19 12.54
N ALA A 119 28.94 -10.20 11.67
CA ALA A 119 30.01 -9.63 10.85
C ALA A 119 31.08 -8.97 11.74
N GLN A 120 30.66 -8.22 12.77
CA GLN A 120 31.54 -7.61 13.73
C GLN A 120 32.39 -8.67 14.49
N LYS A 121 31.75 -9.75 14.95
CA LYS A 121 32.43 -10.84 15.65
C LYS A 121 33.35 -11.63 14.74
N ALA A 122 32.93 -11.90 13.51
CA ALA A 122 33.72 -12.67 12.52
C ALA A 122 34.85 -11.82 11.90
N ARG A 123 34.79 -10.48 11.98
CA ARG A 123 35.70 -9.54 11.31
C ARG A 123 35.78 -9.77 9.79
N ARG A 124 34.66 -10.08 9.18
CA ARG A 124 34.49 -10.32 7.75
C ARG A 124 33.03 -10.17 7.38
N PRO A 125 32.68 -9.94 6.10
CA PRO A 125 31.31 -9.92 5.66
C PRO A 125 30.58 -11.23 6.03
N VAL A 126 29.31 -11.06 6.48
CA VAL A 126 28.41 -12.17 6.82
C VAL A 126 27.13 -12.02 6.03
N LYS A 127 26.59 -13.13 5.55
CA LYS A 127 25.27 -13.22 4.92
C LYS A 127 24.35 -14.08 5.77
N ILE A 128 23.14 -13.59 6.01
CA ILE A 128 22.01 -14.38 6.52
C ILE A 128 20.93 -14.38 5.44
N ALA A 129 20.45 -15.56 5.09
CA ALA A 129 19.30 -15.74 4.22
C ALA A 129 18.39 -16.79 4.86
N TYR A 130 17.15 -16.42 5.13
CA TYR A 130 16.19 -17.35 5.69
C TYR A 130 15.78 -18.42 4.66
N THR A 131 15.62 -19.64 5.15
CA THR A 131 14.86 -20.65 4.44
C THR A 131 13.36 -20.31 4.47
N ARG A 132 12.56 -20.95 3.66
CA ARG A 132 11.10 -20.78 3.71
C ARG A 132 10.51 -21.17 5.07
N HIS A 133 11.09 -22.18 5.71
CA HIS A 133 10.66 -22.59 7.04
C HIS A 133 10.93 -21.52 8.11
N GLU A 134 12.15 -20.93 8.10
CA GLU A 134 12.50 -19.84 9.01
C GLU A 134 11.63 -18.60 8.82
N GLU A 135 11.23 -18.30 7.57
CA GLU A 135 10.28 -17.22 7.29
C GLU A 135 8.94 -17.41 8.02
N PHE A 136 8.42 -18.64 8.06
CA PHE A 136 7.18 -18.91 8.77
C PHE A 136 7.32 -18.91 10.29
N LEU A 137 8.53 -19.15 10.81
CA LEU A 137 8.79 -19.16 12.25
C LEU A 137 9.01 -17.76 12.84
N ASP A 138 9.76 -16.89 12.13
CA ASP A 138 10.25 -15.60 12.65
C ASP A 138 9.72 -14.36 11.90
N ALA A 139 8.91 -14.56 10.88
CA ALA A 139 8.30 -13.43 10.17
C ALA A 139 7.21 -12.73 10.99
N ARG A 140 6.77 -11.58 10.48
CA ARG A 140 5.71 -10.75 11.06
C ARG A 140 4.40 -10.90 10.27
N PRO A 141 3.59 -11.92 10.54
CA PRO A 141 2.34 -12.18 9.81
C PRO A 141 1.27 -11.13 10.13
N ALA A 142 0.21 -11.09 9.29
CA ALA A 142 -0.99 -10.36 9.65
C ALA A 142 -1.57 -10.87 10.97
N PRO A 143 -2.08 -9.99 11.84
CA PRO A 143 -2.79 -10.41 13.06
C PRO A 143 -4.06 -11.17 12.69
N GLY A 144 -4.42 -12.18 13.49
CA GLY A 144 -5.75 -12.75 13.47
C GLY A 144 -6.74 -11.82 14.16
N ALA A 145 -8.03 -12.00 13.91
CA ALA A 145 -9.06 -11.19 14.55
C ALA A 145 -10.35 -11.99 14.80
N VAL A 146 -11.05 -11.63 15.87
CA VAL A 146 -12.45 -11.99 16.10
C VAL A 146 -13.24 -10.69 16.07
N ILE A 147 -14.13 -10.56 15.10
CA ILE A 147 -14.89 -9.32 14.88
C ILE A 147 -16.38 -9.64 14.91
N THR A 148 -17.09 -9.07 15.88
CA THR A 148 -18.55 -9.12 15.94
C THR A 148 -19.11 -7.82 15.35
N VAL A 149 -20.03 -7.95 14.41
CA VAL A 149 -20.69 -6.82 13.74
C VAL A 149 -22.19 -6.92 13.98
N LYS A 150 -22.78 -5.82 14.47
CA LYS A 150 -24.21 -5.66 14.63
C LYS A 150 -24.69 -4.53 13.74
N THR A 151 -25.66 -4.80 12.86
CA THR A 151 -26.17 -3.81 11.88
C THR A 151 -27.69 -3.74 11.94
N GLY A 152 -28.21 -2.54 12.10
CA GLY A 152 -29.62 -2.21 12.02
C GLY A 152 -30.00 -1.65 10.65
N VAL A 153 -31.06 -2.20 10.05
CA VAL A 153 -31.52 -1.83 8.72
C VAL A 153 -33.02 -1.59 8.68
N LYS A 154 -33.46 -0.72 7.77
CA LYS A 154 -34.90 -0.52 7.44
C LYS A 154 -35.38 -1.62 6.47
N LYS A 155 -36.69 -1.74 6.31
CA LYS A 155 -37.30 -2.68 5.35
C LYS A 155 -36.85 -2.47 3.91
N ASP A 156 -36.53 -1.23 3.54
CA ASP A 156 -36.03 -0.86 2.21
C ASP A 156 -34.51 -1.11 2.03
N GLY A 157 -33.82 -1.60 3.06
CA GLY A 157 -32.38 -1.84 3.04
C GLY A 157 -31.52 -0.66 3.49
N THR A 158 -32.09 0.46 3.92
CA THR A 158 -31.33 1.58 4.46
C THR A 158 -30.60 1.15 5.76
N ILE A 159 -29.27 1.31 5.80
CA ILE A 159 -28.46 1.02 6.97
C ILE A 159 -28.54 2.19 7.94
N VAL A 160 -29.11 1.97 9.12
CA VAL A 160 -29.34 3.01 10.13
C VAL A 160 -28.21 3.07 11.15
N ALA A 161 -27.81 1.90 11.65
CA ALA A 161 -26.79 1.79 12.69
C ALA A 161 -25.87 0.62 12.44
N ARG A 162 -24.62 0.76 12.89
CA ARG A 162 -23.67 -0.35 12.98
C ARG A 162 -22.84 -0.24 14.25
N GLN A 163 -22.68 -1.37 14.92
CA GLN A 163 -21.77 -1.50 16.04
C GLN A 163 -20.81 -2.66 15.79
N ALA A 164 -19.53 -2.48 16.18
CA ALA A 164 -18.53 -3.52 16.03
C ALA A 164 -17.71 -3.68 17.30
N TRP A 165 -17.40 -4.93 17.64
CA TRP A 165 -16.43 -5.29 18.66
C TRP A 165 -15.35 -6.15 18.04
N ALA A 166 -14.10 -5.89 18.38
CA ALA A 166 -13.00 -6.65 17.80
C ALA A 166 -11.91 -6.97 18.82
N LEU A 167 -11.47 -8.21 18.82
CA LEU A 167 -10.25 -8.66 19.47
C LEU A 167 -9.22 -9.03 18.38
N TRP A 168 -8.05 -8.44 18.46
CA TRP A 168 -6.95 -8.70 17.53
C TRP A 168 -5.86 -9.50 18.23
N ASP A 169 -5.55 -10.69 17.71
CA ASP A 169 -4.43 -11.52 18.18
C ASP A 169 -3.11 -10.94 17.67
N THR A 170 -2.49 -10.12 18.50
CA THR A 170 -1.28 -9.39 18.13
C THR A 170 0.02 -10.06 18.62
N GLY A 171 -0.06 -11.32 19.10
CA GLY A 171 1.15 -12.00 19.55
C GLY A 171 1.90 -11.19 20.60
N ALA A 172 3.23 -11.12 20.48
CA ALA A 172 4.08 -10.30 21.37
C ALA A 172 4.23 -8.84 20.86
N GLY A 173 3.14 -8.23 20.36
CA GLY A 173 3.16 -6.88 19.77
C GLY A 173 1.83 -6.14 19.90
N SER A 174 1.62 -5.18 19.04
CA SER A 174 0.39 -4.37 18.96
C SER A 174 0.15 -3.91 17.52
N GLY A 175 -1.01 -3.31 17.22
CA GLY A 175 -1.24 -2.60 15.96
C GLY A 175 -2.27 -3.21 15.02
N GLY A 176 -3.30 -3.92 15.54
CA GLY A 176 -4.44 -4.41 14.75
C GLY A 176 -5.70 -3.59 14.95
N CYS A 177 -5.97 -3.14 16.16
CA CYS A 177 -7.25 -2.58 16.60
C CYS A 177 -7.69 -1.31 15.83
N TYR A 178 -6.74 -0.48 15.38
CA TYR A 178 -7.05 0.77 14.67
C TYR A 178 -7.76 0.55 13.32
N ALA A 179 -7.56 -0.61 12.68
CA ALA A 179 -8.17 -0.92 11.39
C ALA A 179 -9.64 -1.35 11.49
N THR A 180 -10.15 -1.62 12.70
CA THR A 180 -11.54 -2.06 12.91
C THR A 180 -12.56 -1.05 12.37
N SER A 181 -12.23 0.25 12.33
CA SER A 181 -13.08 1.28 11.74
C SER A 181 -13.47 1.01 10.28
N ARG A 182 -12.69 0.19 9.56
CA ARG A 182 -12.99 -0.23 8.18
C ARG A 182 -14.23 -1.13 8.08
N VAL A 183 -14.72 -1.67 9.19
CA VAL A 183 -16.01 -2.39 9.24
C VAL A 183 -17.21 -1.50 8.90
N LYS A 184 -17.09 -0.17 9.08
CA LYS A 184 -18.08 0.81 8.62
C LYS A 184 -18.22 0.79 7.10
N GLY A 185 -17.09 0.54 6.39
CA GLY A 185 -17.04 0.53 4.93
C GLY A 185 -17.28 1.91 4.32
N VAL A 186 -17.63 1.89 3.05
CA VAL A 186 -17.88 3.08 2.22
C VAL A 186 -19.30 3.64 2.35
N TYR A 187 -20.01 3.26 3.42
CA TYR A 187 -21.45 3.51 3.56
C TYR A 187 -21.77 4.73 4.41
N LYS A 188 -22.92 5.34 4.11
CA LYS A 188 -23.55 6.39 4.95
C LYS A 188 -24.20 5.69 6.14
N ILE A 189 -23.51 5.59 7.24
CA ILE A 189 -24.04 5.05 8.50
C ILE A 189 -23.96 6.17 9.52
N GLU A 190 -25.13 6.69 9.91
CA GLU A 190 -25.23 7.83 10.81
C GLU A 190 -24.84 7.48 12.24
N HIS A 191 -25.24 6.29 12.70
CA HIS A 191 -24.97 5.83 14.03
C HIS A 191 -23.96 4.68 14.00
N PHE A 192 -22.72 4.96 14.40
CA PHE A 192 -21.65 3.98 14.35
C PHE A 192 -20.88 3.95 15.68
N LYS A 193 -20.73 2.76 16.26
CA LYS A 193 -19.87 2.54 17.45
C LYS A 193 -18.89 1.41 17.18
N MET A 194 -17.69 1.55 17.71
CA MET A 194 -16.65 0.53 17.59
C MET A 194 -15.81 0.48 18.86
N ASP A 195 -15.60 -0.75 19.36
CA ASP A 195 -14.71 -1.06 20.48
C ASP A 195 -13.73 -2.16 20.02
N ALA A 196 -12.43 -1.86 19.97
CA ALA A 196 -11.43 -2.77 19.46
C ALA A 196 -10.20 -2.82 20.38
N TYR A 197 -9.63 -4.01 20.52
CA TYR A 197 -8.53 -4.29 21.41
C TYR A 197 -7.45 -5.13 20.74
N ASP A 198 -6.19 -4.76 20.92
CA ASP A 198 -5.03 -5.60 20.65
C ASP A 198 -4.76 -6.48 21.86
N VAL A 199 -4.72 -7.79 21.66
CA VAL A 199 -4.53 -8.78 22.70
C VAL A 199 -3.22 -9.51 22.51
N ASN A 200 -2.32 -9.41 23.49
CA ASN A 200 -1.07 -10.13 23.48
C ASN A 200 -1.26 -11.62 23.71
N THR A 201 -0.55 -12.41 22.94
CA THR A 201 -0.51 -13.87 23.05
C THR A 201 0.94 -14.36 22.90
N SER A 202 1.19 -15.64 23.22
CA SER A 202 2.51 -16.28 23.07
C SER A 202 2.82 -16.66 21.63
N LYS A 203 2.65 -15.72 20.67
CA LYS A 203 2.91 -15.89 19.25
C LYS A 203 3.85 -14.79 18.74
N PRO A 204 4.49 -14.94 17.58
CA PRO A 204 5.30 -13.88 16.98
C PRO A 204 4.53 -12.55 16.87
N PRO A 205 5.21 -11.40 16.98
CA PRO A 205 4.57 -10.09 16.80
C PRO A 205 3.95 -9.98 15.41
N PRO A 206 2.87 -9.20 15.25
CA PRO A 206 2.28 -9.01 13.94
C PRO A 206 3.10 -8.02 13.10
N GLY A 207 2.87 -8.04 11.80
CA GLY A 207 3.36 -7.07 10.86
C GLY A 207 2.28 -6.58 9.92
N ALA A 208 2.65 -5.65 9.06
CA ALA A 208 1.77 -5.21 8.00
C ALA A 208 1.59 -6.35 6.98
N TYR A 209 0.36 -6.59 6.57
CA TYR A 209 0.02 -7.34 5.38
C TYR A 209 -0.86 -6.46 4.53
N ARG A 210 -0.51 -6.22 3.30
CA ARG A 210 -1.18 -5.38 2.27
C ARG A 210 -2.53 -4.80 2.72
N ALA A 211 -2.60 -3.46 2.91
CA ALA A 211 -3.70 -2.75 3.59
C ALA A 211 -3.94 -3.23 5.04
N PRO A 212 -2.96 -3.08 5.97
CA PRO A 212 -2.96 -3.72 7.29
C PRO A 212 -4.28 -3.59 8.04
N GLY A 213 -4.88 -4.73 8.40
CA GLY A 213 -6.14 -4.84 9.14
C GLY A 213 -7.41 -4.50 8.35
N ALA A 214 -7.30 -3.76 7.23
CA ALA A 214 -8.47 -3.43 6.41
C ALA A 214 -9.14 -4.67 5.79
N PRO A 215 -8.41 -5.66 5.24
CA PRO A 215 -9.04 -6.87 4.71
C PRO A 215 -9.89 -7.60 5.75
N GLN A 216 -9.41 -7.75 6.98
CA GLN A 216 -10.13 -8.44 8.05
C GLN A 216 -11.42 -7.70 8.42
N ALA A 217 -11.34 -6.38 8.63
CA ALA A 217 -12.48 -5.56 9.01
C ALA A 217 -13.51 -5.45 7.87
N THR A 218 -13.04 -5.29 6.63
CA THR A 218 -13.89 -5.25 5.43
C THR A 218 -14.56 -6.59 5.21
N PHE A 219 -13.84 -7.72 5.38
CA PHE A 219 -14.43 -9.05 5.29
C PHE A 219 -15.63 -9.21 6.22
N ALA A 220 -15.50 -8.81 7.49
CA ALA A 220 -16.60 -8.91 8.45
C ALA A 220 -17.80 -8.04 8.02
N GLY A 221 -17.58 -6.77 7.66
CA GLY A 221 -18.64 -5.86 7.27
C GLY A 221 -19.35 -6.25 5.97
N GLU A 222 -18.60 -6.66 4.94
CA GLU A 222 -19.11 -6.99 3.62
C GLU A 222 -19.80 -8.38 3.57
N THR A 223 -19.28 -9.35 4.34
CA THR A 223 -19.92 -10.66 4.47
C THR A 223 -21.28 -10.53 5.14
N GLN A 224 -21.39 -9.69 6.18
CA GLN A 224 -22.67 -9.42 6.82
C GLN A 224 -23.65 -8.75 5.86
N LEU A 225 -23.21 -7.81 5.02
CA LEU A 225 -24.10 -7.16 4.03
C LEU A 225 -24.63 -8.15 2.99
N ASN A 226 -23.84 -9.12 2.54
CA ASN A 226 -24.31 -10.18 1.67
C ASN A 226 -25.39 -11.05 2.37
N ARG A 227 -25.20 -11.38 3.65
CA ARG A 227 -26.19 -12.08 4.46
C ARG A 227 -27.46 -11.24 4.63
N ILE A 228 -27.35 -9.97 4.98
CA ILE A 228 -28.50 -9.04 5.09
C ILE A 228 -29.31 -9.00 3.80
N ALA A 229 -28.63 -8.81 2.66
CA ALA A 229 -29.27 -8.80 1.36
C ALA A 229 -30.06 -10.10 1.09
N GLN A 230 -29.43 -11.24 1.35
CA GLN A 230 -30.05 -12.55 1.17
C GLN A 230 -31.27 -12.75 2.06
N GLU A 231 -31.17 -12.46 3.36
CA GLU A 231 -32.26 -12.66 4.32
C GLU A 231 -33.43 -11.66 4.16
N MET A 232 -33.15 -10.50 3.56
CA MET A 232 -34.17 -9.49 3.26
C MET A 232 -34.74 -9.62 1.84
N GLY A 233 -34.19 -10.51 1.01
CA GLY A 233 -34.58 -10.64 -0.40
C GLY A 233 -34.19 -9.46 -1.26
N LEU A 234 -33.13 -8.71 -0.88
CA LEU A 234 -32.62 -7.56 -1.58
C LEU A 234 -31.46 -7.96 -2.53
N ASP A 235 -31.29 -7.21 -3.61
CA ASP A 235 -30.09 -7.36 -4.43
C ASP A 235 -28.88 -6.80 -3.70
N PRO A 236 -27.77 -7.57 -3.52
CA PRO A 236 -26.61 -7.10 -2.77
C PRO A 236 -25.81 -5.98 -3.44
N VAL A 237 -25.92 -5.79 -4.76
CA VAL A 237 -25.35 -4.62 -5.45
C VAL A 237 -26.20 -3.38 -5.17
N GLU A 238 -27.52 -3.49 -5.34
CA GLU A 238 -28.44 -2.39 -5.10
C GLU A 238 -28.43 -1.93 -3.63
N LEU A 239 -28.39 -2.88 -2.67
CA LEU A 239 -28.24 -2.57 -1.26
C LEU A 239 -26.99 -1.69 -1.00
N ARG A 240 -25.88 -1.98 -1.66
CA ARG A 240 -24.66 -1.20 -1.53
C ARG A 240 -24.76 0.16 -2.20
N LEU A 241 -25.25 0.22 -3.45
CA LEU A 241 -25.42 1.47 -4.20
C LEU A 241 -26.33 2.46 -3.46
N GLN A 242 -27.41 1.97 -2.85
CA GLN A 242 -28.33 2.78 -2.05
C GLN A 242 -27.64 3.41 -0.83
N ASN A 243 -26.79 2.67 -0.14
CA ASN A 243 -26.15 3.08 1.11
C ASN A 243 -24.78 3.72 0.95
N MET A 244 -24.18 3.69 -0.24
CA MET A 244 -22.85 4.28 -0.46
C MET A 244 -22.86 5.78 -0.24
N ARG A 245 -21.82 6.27 0.45
CA ARG A 245 -21.54 7.71 0.51
C ARG A 245 -21.15 8.23 -0.86
N GLU A 246 -21.46 9.50 -1.10
CA GLU A 246 -20.98 10.25 -2.26
C GLU A 246 -19.70 11.00 -1.88
N GLY A 247 -18.74 11.05 -2.76
CA GLY A 247 -17.52 11.81 -2.60
C GLY A 247 -17.23 12.61 -3.86
N GLU A 248 -16.75 13.84 -3.70
CA GLU A 248 -16.48 14.73 -4.84
C GLU A 248 -15.34 14.21 -5.74
N GLN A 249 -14.45 13.37 -5.21
CA GLN A 249 -13.24 12.91 -5.89
C GLN A 249 -13.16 11.39 -6.06
N ILE A 250 -14.16 10.64 -5.61
CA ILE A 250 -14.11 9.17 -5.60
C ILE A 250 -15.37 8.62 -6.21
N ALA A 251 -15.19 7.83 -7.25
CA ALA A 251 -16.30 7.23 -8.00
C ALA A 251 -16.83 5.95 -7.33
N PHE A 252 -17.26 6.02 -6.05
CA PHE A 252 -17.72 4.85 -5.30
C PHE A 252 -18.77 4.03 -6.05
N LYS A 253 -19.87 4.67 -6.40
CA LYS A 253 -20.99 4.01 -7.09
C LYS A 253 -20.60 3.54 -8.49
N ALA A 254 -19.89 4.38 -9.26
CA ALA A 254 -19.46 4.04 -10.60
C ALA A 254 -18.50 2.85 -10.62
N THR A 255 -17.61 2.72 -9.63
CA THR A 255 -16.68 1.58 -9.51
C THR A 255 -17.45 0.28 -9.25
N LEU A 256 -18.46 0.27 -8.37
CA LEU A 256 -19.30 -0.91 -8.15
C LEU A 256 -20.17 -1.21 -9.37
N GLN A 257 -20.74 -0.20 -10.02
CA GLN A 257 -21.54 -0.39 -11.22
C GLN A 257 -20.72 -0.98 -12.36
N ALA A 258 -19.49 -0.49 -12.56
CA ALA A 258 -18.60 -1.00 -13.61
C ALA A 258 -18.28 -2.50 -13.45
N VAL A 259 -18.01 -2.97 -12.21
CA VAL A 259 -17.78 -4.40 -11.98
C VAL A 259 -19.07 -5.21 -12.12
N ALA A 260 -20.21 -4.67 -11.71
CA ALA A 260 -21.51 -5.33 -11.86
C ALA A 260 -21.89 -5.51 -13.35
N ASP A 261 -21.68 -4.47 -14.15
CA ASP A 261 -21.91 -4.53 -15.61
C ASP A 261 -20.98 -5.54 -16.28
N ARG A 262 -19.69 -5.52 -15.92
CA ARG A 262 -18.69 -6.46 -16.46
C ARG A 262 -18.98 -7.90 -16.10
N ALA A 263 -19.45 -8.17 -14.89
CA ALA A 263 -19.87 -9.50 -14.42
C ALA A 263 -21.22 -9.93 -15.00
N GLY A 264 -21.92 -9.07 -15.73
CA GLY A 264 -23.29 -9.34 -16.21
C GLY A 264 -24.28 -9.57 -15.06
N TRP A 265 -24.10 -8.86 -13.94
CA TRP A 265 -24.81 -9.06 -12.68
C TRP A 265 -26.34 -9.14 -12.82
N ALA A 266 -26.95 -8.24 -13.59
CA ALA A 266 -28.39 -8.17 -13.81
C ALA A 266 -28.94 -9.43 -14.52
N ARG A 267 -28.10 -10.16 -15.24
CA ARG A 267 -28.46 -11.35 -16.03
C ARG A 267 -27.81 -12.63 -15.47
N ARG A 268 -27.19 -12.53 -14.26
CA ARG A 268 -26.47 -13.64 -13.65
C ARG A 268 -27.38 -14.86 -13.47
N LYS A 269 -26.84 -16.01 -13.78
CA LYS A 269 -27.49 -17.28 -13.51
C LYS A 269 -26.75 -17.97 -12.36
N LYS A 270 -27.50 -18.63 -11.51
CA LYS A 270 -27.00 -19.47 -10.44
C LYS A 270 -27.23 -20.92 -10.84
N GLY A 271 -26.14 -21.65 -11.04
CA GLY A 271 -26.18 -23.11 -11.21
C GLY A 271 -26.45 -23.81 -9.88
N GLU A 272 -26.62 -25.12 -9.95
CA GLU A 272 -26.69 -25.93 -8.73
C GLU A 272 -25.35 -25.88 -8.01
N HIS A 273 -25.39 -25.68 -6.68
CA HIS A 273 -24.21 -25.53 -5.84
C HIS A 273 -23.28 -24.34 -6.21
N GLU A 274 -23.77 -23.36 -6.97
CA GLU A 274 -23.05 -22.13 -7.27
C GLU A 274 -23.49 -20.96 -6.39
N GLY A 275 -22.60 -20.00 -6.16
CA GLY A 275 -22.87 -18.80 -5.42
C GLY A 275 -22.18 -17.58 -6.02
N TRP A 276 -22.80 -16.41 -5.86
CA TRP A 276 -22.24 -15.10 -6.19
C TRP A 276 -22.05 -14.30 -4.93
N GLY A 277 -20.93 -13.59 -4.82
CA GLY A 277 -20.64 -12.67 -3.72
C GLY A 277 -20.18 -11.32 -4.26
N VAL A 278 -20.50 -10.27 -3.50
CA VAL A 278 -20.09 -8.88 -3.77
C VAL A 278 -19.37 -8.35 -2.56
N ALA A 279 -18.29 -7.62 -2.78
CA ALA A 279 -17.60 -6.88 -1.72
C ALA A 279 -17.04 -5.56 -2.26
N VAL A 280 -16.96 -4.56 -1.37
CA VAL A 280 -16.37 -3.25 -1.63
C VAL A 280 -15.42 -2.89 -0.52
N GLY A 281 -14.24 -2.40 -0.87
CA GLY A 281 -13.24 -1.95 0.10
C GLY A 281 -12.62 -0.63 -0.30
N GLU A 282 -12.08 0.08 0.68
CA GLU A 282 -11.36 1.32 0.46
C GLU A 282 -9.99 1.30 1.12
N TRP A 283 -9.07 2.04 0.52
CA TRP A 283 -7.77 2.33 1.11
C TRP A 283 -7.39 3.79 0.90
N THR A 284 -7.05 4.48 1.97
CA THR A 284 -6.48 5.82 1.91
C THR A 284 -4.97 5.71 1.90
N ASN A 285 -4.31 6.26 0.87
CA ASN A 285 -2.86 6.20 0.80
C ASN A 285 -2.22 6.96 1.96
N GLY A 286 -1.06 6.47 2.41
CA GLY A 286 -0.19 7.23 3.28
C GLY A 286 0.55 8.34 2.52
N ALA A 287 1.11 9.27 3.27
CA ALA A 287 2.06 10.26 2.79
C ALA A 287 3.32 10.21 3.66
N GLY A 288 4.45 10.61 3.10
CA GLY A 288 5.72 10.66 3.83
C GLY A 288 6.77 11.46 3.08
N PRO A 289 7.83 11.90 3.77
CA PRO A 289 8.88 12.70 3.17
C PRO A 289 9.62 11.92 2.07
N ALA A 290 9.78 12.56 0.92
CA ALA A 290 10.51 12.06 -0.23
C ALA A 290 11.26 13.21 -0.90
N ALA A 291 12.43 12.92 -1.47
CA ALA A 291 13.16 13.88 -2.26
C ALA A 291 13.80 13.19 -3.48
N ALA A 292 13.93 13.93 -4.57
CA ALA A 292 14.51 13.48 -5.81
C ALA A 292 15.36 14.57 -6.45
N VAL A 293 16.30 14.14 -7.28
CA VAL A 293 17.11 14.98 -8.13
C VAL A 293 16.95 14.52 -9.58
N VAL A 294 16.79 15.45 -10.49
CA VAL A 294 16.72 15.20 -11.94
C VAL A 294 17.84 15.97 -12.62
N SER A 295 18.65 15.33 -13.44
CA SER A 295 19.76 15.96 -14.17
C SER A 295 19.65 15.69 -15.66
N LEU A 296 19.96 16.73 -16.46
CA LEU A 296 20.17 16.62 -17.90
C LEU A 296 21.66 16.39 -18.16
N HIS A 297 21.98 15.37 -18.94
CA HIS A 297 23.34 15.03 -19.35
C HIS A 297 23.72 15.66 -20.69
N GLU A 298 25.00 15.66 -21.01
CA GLU A 298 25.57 16.24 -22.23
C GLU A 298 25.14 15.51 -23.52
N ASP A 299 24.57 14.33 -23.41
CA ASP A 299 23.98 13.57 -24.52
C ASP A 299 22.48 13.81 -24.71
N GLY A 300 21.88 14.67 -23.86
CA GLY A 300 20.46 14.96 -23.87
C GLY A 300 19.60 13.97 -23.08
N LYS A 301 20.23 12.99 -22.44
CA LYS A 301 19.52 12.00 -21.59
C LYS A 301 19.27 12.56 -20.20
N VAL A 302 18.26 12.03 -19.55
CA VAL A 302 17.82 12.43 -18.22
C VAL A 302 18.16 11.36 -17.21
N LYS A 303 18.66 11.77 -16.05
CA LYS A 303 18.87 10.88 -14.92
C LYS A 303 18.07 11.32 -13.72
N ILE A 304 17.35 10.39 -13.10
CA ILE A 304 16.64 10.58 -11.82
C ILE A 304 17.47 9.92 -10.74
N PHE A 305 17.62 10.58 -9.59
CA PHE A 305 18.30 10.05 -8.42
C PHE A 305 17.46 10.24 -7.17
N TYR A 306 17.20 9.14 -6.46
CA TYR A 306 16.42 9.14 -5.21
C TYR A 306 16.81 7.98 -4.28
N GLY A 307 16.35 8.06 -3.00
CA GLY A 307 16.60 7.07 -1.97
C GLY A 307 15.41 6.13 -1.76
N LEU A 308 15.13 5.26 -2.71
CA LEU A 308 14.11 4.21 -2.62
C LEU A 308 14.61 2.95 -3.33
N MET A 309 14.13 1.78 -2.90
CA MET A 309 14.37 0.51 -3.60
C MET A 309 13.32 0.30 -4.70
N ASP A 310 13.66 -0.51 -5.70
CA ASP A 310 12.66 -0.94 -6.69
C ASP A 310 11.81 -2.08 -6.13
N LEU A 311 10.53 -1.81 -6.07
CA LEU A 311 9.50 -2.77 -5.68
C LEU A 311 8.26 -2.46 -6.53
N THR A 312 7.76 -3.45 -7.27
CA THR A 312 6.55 -3.30 -8.09
C THR A 312 6.72 -2.35 -9.29
N GLY A 313 7.92 -2.22 -9.86
CA GLY A 313 8.18 -1.35 -11.01
C GLY A 313 8.14 0.15 -10.67
N THR A 314 8.56 0.51 -9.47
CA THR A 314 8.64 1.90 -9.02
C THR A 314 9.49 2.75 -9.97
N ASP A 315 10.67 2.25 -10.37
CA ASP A 315 11.58 2.96 -11.27
C ASP A 315 10.90 3.32 -12.60
N THR A 316 10.10 2.40 -13.15
CA THR A 316 9.33 2.65 -14.38
C THR A 316 8.35 3.81 -14.21
N ALA A 317 7.56 3.82 -13.13
CA ALA A 317 6.60 4.89 -12.89
C ALA A 317 7.29 6.25 -12.68
N MET A 318 8.42 6.29 -11.97
CA MET A 318 9.19 7.53 -11.77
C MET A 318 9.79 8.04 -13.09
N ALA A 319 10.30 7.14 -13.94
CA ALA A 319 10.81 7.50 -15.26
C ALA A 319 9.69 8.06 -16.16
N GLN A 320 8.50 7.46 -16.15
CA GLN A 320 7.34 7.95 -16.90
C GLN A 320 6.92 9.37 -16.47
N ILE A 321 6.91 9.65 -15.16
CA ILE A 321 6.58 10.99 -14.63
C ILE A 321 7.60 12.03 -15.14
N ALA A 322 8.89 11.74 -15.03
CA ALA A 322 9.92 12.68 -15.50
C ALA A 322 9.91 12.86 -17.02
N ALA A 323 9.71 11.78 -17.77
CA ALA A 323 9.59 11.81 -19.23
C ALA A 323 8.44 12.71 -19.70
N GLU A 324 7.26 12.60 -19.05
CA GLU A 324 6.09 13.44 -19.35
C GLU A 324 6.37 14.93 -19.09
N VAL A 325 6.99 15.25 -17.93
CA VAL A 325 7.29 16.65 -17.57
C VAL A 325 8.33 17.29 -18.49
N LEU A 326 9.33 16.51 -18.90
CA LEU A 326 10.45 17.00 -19.72
C LEU A 326 10.22 16.83 -21.23
N GLY A 327 9.12 16.20 -21.64
CA GLY A 327 8.81 15.98 -23.05
C GLY A 327 9.86 15.12 -23.77
N VAL A 328 10.44 14.13 -23.08
CA VAL A 328 11.43 13.19 -23.64
C VAL A 328 10.84 11.78 -23.75
N ALA A 329 11.48 10.92 -24.55
CA ALA A 329 11.10 9.51 -24.62
C ALA A 329 11.41 8.82 -23.28
N TYR A 330 10.62 7.81 -22.92
CA TYR A 330 10.84 7.01 -21.70
C TYR A 330 12.25 6.38 -21.67
N GLU A 331 12.72 5.91 -22.82
CA GLU A 331 14.02 5.28 -23.00
C GLU A 331 15.20 6.24 -22.78
N ASP A 332 14.93 7.54 -22.78
CA ASP A 332 15.92 8.59 -22.52
C ASP A 332 16.07 8.91 -21.02
N VAL A 333 15.29 8.24 -20.16
CA VAL A 333 15.31 8.44 -18.72
C VAL A 333 15.93 7.25 -18.00
N THR A 334 16.98 7.50 -17.24
CA THR A 334 17.64 6.49 -16.38
C THR A 334 17.36 6.79 -14.92
N VAL A 335 16.99 5.76 -14.17
CA VAL A 335 16.80 5.84 -12.71
C VAL A 335 18.03 5.29 -12.00
N VAL A 336 18.55 6.06 -11.05
CA VAL A 336 19.63 5.66 -10.15
C VAL A 336 19.12 5.68 -8.71
N ARG A 337 19.21 4.54 -8.06
CA ARG A 337 18.84 4.39 -6.65
C ARG A 337 20.09 4.59 -5.78
N GLY A 338 19.99 5.47 -4.81
CA GLY A 338 21.06 5.71 -3.86
C GLY A 338 20.89 4.90 -2.57
N ASP A 339 21.99 4.69 -1.89
CA ASP A 339 22.04 4.18 -0.53
C ASP A 339 21.81 5.31 0.51
N THR A 340 21.83 4.97 1.80
CA THR A 340 21.55 5.95 2.85
C THR A 340 22.63 6.99 3.07
N ASP A 341 23.84 6.83 2.51
CA ASP A 341 24.91 7.83 2.57
C ASP A 341 24.81 8.81 1.40
N SER A 342 24.41 8.34 0.21
CA SER A 342 24.42 9.13 -1.03
C SER A 342 23.08 9.76 -1.37
N ALA A 343 21.97 9.06 -1.12
CA ALA A 343 20.65 9.52 -1.51
C ALA A 343 20.03 10.53 -0.55
N PRO A 344 19.19 11.44 -1.04
CA PRO A 344 18.31 12.19 -0.16
C PRO A 344 17.34 11.26 0.56
N PHE A 345 16.87 11.68 1.75
CA PHE A 345 15.96 10.86 2.57
C PHE A 345 14.70 10.49 1.80
N GLY A 346 14.29 9.24 1.97
CA GLY A 346 13.04 8.70 1.45
C GLY A 346 12.32 7.83 2.46
N THR A 347 10.99 7.97 2.52
CA THR A 347 10.15 7.10 3.34
C THR A 347 10.13 5.67 2.81
N SER A 348 9.73 4.71 3.65
CA SER A 348 9.62 3.31 3.24
C SER A 348 8.49 3.07 2.24
N SER A 349 8.66 2.09 1.34
CA SER A 349 7.61 1.63 0.43
C SER A 349 6.53 0.88 1.20
N GLY A 350 5.45 1.56 1.57
CA GLY A 350 4.31 0.98 2.27
C GLY A 350 3.16 1.94 2.42
N GLY A 351 1.96 1.42 2.69
CA GLY A 351 0.75 2.23 2.79
C GLY A 351 0.38 2.98 1.52
N SER A 352 0.88 2.55 0.35
CA SER A 352 0.66 3.22 -0.96
C SER A 352 1.26 4.63 -1.06
N VAL A 353 2.39 4.89 -0.38
CA VAL A 353 3.03 6.22 -0.37
C VAL A 353 3.89 6.50 -1.61
N VAL A 354 4.38 5.47 -2.32
CA VAL A 354 5.48 5.63 -3.28
C VAL A 354 5.11 6.54 -4.44
N THR A 355 4.12 6.18 -5.25
CA THR A 355 3.70 7.00 -6.39
C THR A 355 3.22 8.37 -5.94
N PHE A 356 2.55 8.46 -4.79
CA PHE A 356 2.08 9.72 -4.24
C PHE A 356 3.23 10.61 -3.76
N SER A 357 4.15 10.12 -2.94
CA SER A 357 5.21 10.95 -2.34
C SER A 357 6.42 11.11 -3.27
N PHE A 358 6.99 10.00 -3.75
CA PHE A 358 8.14 10.06 -4.65
C PHE A 358 7.77 10.57 -6.04
N GLY A 359 6.56 10.22 -6.54
CA GLY A 359 6.07 10.76 -7.81
C GLY A 359 5.96 12.29 -7.78
N ASN A 360 5.45 12.88 -6.69
CA ASN A 360 5.43 14.33 -6.54
C ASN A 360 6.83 14.92 -6.38
N ALA A 361 7.75 14.27 -5.66
CA ALA A 361 9.14 14.73 -5.55
C ALA A 361 9.85 14.71 -6.92
N VAL A 362 9.68 13.64 -7.70
CA VAL A 362 10.24 13.51 -9.06
C VAL A 362 9.62 14.54 -10.00
N LYS A 363 8.29 14.72 -9.97
CA LYS A 363 7.60 15.74 -10.75
C LYS A 363 8.17 17.13 -10.48
N ARG A 364 8.28 17.54 -9.20
CA ARG A 364 8.84 18.84 -8.80
C ARG A 364 10.31 18.99 -9.22
N ALA A 365 11.11 17.91 -9.12
CA ALA A 365 12.50 17.93 -9.59
C ALA A 365 12.61 18.07 -11.11
N ALA A 366 11.73 17.39 -11.86
CA ALA A 366 11.66 17.53 -13.31
C ALA A 366 11.16 18.91 -13.75
N GLU A 367 10.21 19.50 -13.03
CA GLU A 367 9.73 20.88 -13.25
C GLU A 367 10.84 21.91 -12.99
N ASP A 368 11.66 21.77 -11.93
CA ASP A 368 12.81 22.62 -11.68
C ASP A 368 13.88 22.47 -12.78
N ALA A 369 14.18 21.23 -13.21
CA ALA A 369 15.08 20.99 -14.33
C ALA A 369 14.53 21.59 -15.63
N ARG A 370 13.23 21.45 -15.91
CA ARG A 370 12.55 22.05 -17.06
C ARG A 370 12.70 23.56 -17.11
N ASN A 371 12.51 24.23 -15.98
CA ASN A 371 12.65 25.69 -15.91
C ASN A 371 14.10 26.10 -16.27
N ARG A 372 15.12 25.43 -15.74
CA ARG A 372 16.53 25.69 -16.08
C ARG A 372 16.87 25.40 -17.53
N ILE A 373 16.25 24.37 -18.12
CA ILE A 373 16.36 24.06 -19.56
C ILE A 373 15.80 25.22 -20.37
N LEU A 374 14.61 25.71 -20.03
CA LEU A 374 13.95 26.82 -20.73
C LEU A 374 14.71 28.14 -20.59
N GLU A 375 15.23 28.46 -19.38
CA GLU A 375 16.07 29.62 -19.16
C GLU A 375 17.32 29.62 -20.11
N LEU A 376 18.06 28.51 -20.15
CA LEU A 376 19.23 28.38 -21.00
C LEU A 376 18.88 28.42 -22.50
N ALA A 377 17.74 27.84 -22.88
CA ALA A 377 17.24 27.89 -24.26
C ALA A 377 16.77 29.30 -24.66
N ALA A 378 16.16 30.06 -23.75
CA ALA A 378 15.73 31.42 -23.96
C ALA A 378 16.93 32.34 -24.28
N ASP A 379 18.01 32.22 -23.50
CA ASP A 379 19.26 32.93 -23.74
C ASP A 379 19.88 32.55 -25.11
N HIS A 380 19.86 31.27 -25.48
CA HIS A 380 20.44 30.79 -26.73
C HIS A 380 19.64 31.15 -27.99
N LEU A 381 18.30 31.08 -27.88
CA LEU A 381 17.38 31.35 -28.99
C LEU A 381 16.96 32.83 -29.07
N GLU A 382 17.42 33.68 -28.13
CA GLU A 382 17.06 35.08 -28.02
C GLU A 382 15.52 35.26 -27.99
N ALA A 383 14.82 34.42 -27.26
CA ALA A 383 13.36 34.35 -27.18
C ALA A 383 12.87 34.41 -25.74
N SER A 384 11.62 34.86 -25.53
CA SER A 384 10.99 34.82 -24.20
C SER A 384 10.71 33.36 -23.80
N ILE A 385 10.85 33.03 -22.50
CA ILE A 385 10.50 31.70 -21.97
C ILE A 385 9.05 31.32 -22.30
N ASP A 386 8.15 32.31 -22.28
CA ASP A 386 6.71 32.09 -22.56
C ASP A 386 6.47 31.71 -24.05
N ASP A 387 7.39 32.03 -24.94
CA ASP A 387 7.33 31.69 -26.35
C ASP A 387 8.03 30.35 -26.67
N LEU A 388 8.58 29.67 -25.67
CA LEU A 388 9.25 28.38 -25.83
C LEU A 388 8.34 27.19 -25.53
N GLU A 389 8.57 26.10 -26.25
CA GLU A 389 7.94 24.81 -26.04
C GLU A 389 9.01 23.72 -25.93
N LEU A 390 8.98 22.94 -24.86
CA LEU A 390 9.85 21.79 -24.63
C LEU A 390 9.10 20.50 -24.98
N GLY A 391 9.61 19.75 -25.95
CA GLY A 391 9.03 18.47 -26.36
C GLY A 391 9.87 17.78 -27.42
N GLY A 392 9.75 16.45 -27.52
CA GLY A 392 10.49 15.65 -28.52
C GLY A 392 12.02 15.76 -28.40
N GLY A 393 12.56 15.98 -27.21
CA GLY A 393 14.01 16.07 -26.95
C GLY A 393 14.64 17.40 -27.37
N LYS A 394 13.85 18.44 -27.60
CA LYS A 394 14.31 19.79 -27.96
C LYS A 394 13.43 20.90 -27.43
N VAL A 395 13.94 22.11 -27.35
CA VAL A 395 13.20 23.35 -27.14
C VAL A 395 13.02 24.06 -28.47
N THR A 396 11.80 24.52 -28.75
CA THR A 396 11.43 25.17 -30.01
C THR A 396 10.71 26.48 -29.72
N VAL A 397 10.91 27.52 -30.55
CA VAL A 397 10.12 28.75 -30.47
C VAL A 397 8.74 28.50 -31.08
N LYS A 398 7.69 28.82 -30.34
CA LYS A 398 6.28 28.65 -30.81
C LYS A 398 6.07 29.38 -32.12
N GLY A 399 5.50 28.67 -33.08
CA GLY A 399 5.27 29.23 -34.44
C GLY A 399 6.48 29.26 -35.35
N ASN A 400 7.70 28.89 -34.91
CA ASN A 400 8.90 28.81 -35.73
C ASN A 400 9.69 27.53 -35.46
N ALA A 401 9.37 26.44 -36.16
CA ALA A 401 9.97 25.12 -35.96
C ALA A 401 11.49 25.07 -36.29
N GLU A 402 11.99 26.00 -37.08
CA GLU A 402 13.41 26.10 -37.43
C GLU A 402 14.25 26.66 -36.28
N ALA A 403 13.66 27.54 -35.45
CA ALA A 403 14.29 28.09 -34.25
C ALA A 403 14.17 27.09 -33.11
N SER A 404 15.11 26.16 -33.04
CA SER A 404 15.10 25.11 -32.00
C SER A 404 16.53 24.75 -31.57
N VAL A 405 16.64 24.23 -30.34
CA VAL A 405 17.86 23.71 -29.74
C VAL A 405 17.59 22.37 -29.06
N THR A 406 18.43 21.37 -29.30
CA THR A 406 18.27 20.04 -28.75
C THR A 406 18.69 19.98 -27.26
N LEU A 407 18.13 19.03 -26.50
CA LEU A 407 18.55 18.81 -25.12
C LEU A 407 20.03 18.42 -25.02
N ALA A 408 20.59 17.70 -26.00
CA ALA A 408 22.02 17.41 -26.04
C ALA A 408 22.87 18.68 -26.18
N GLN A 409 22.48 19.61 -27.07
CA GLN A 409 23.17 20.91 -27.18
C GLN A 409 23.06 21.71 -25.87
N LEU A 410 21.87 21.80 -25.27
CA LEU A 410 21.66 22.46 -23.98
C LEU A 410 22.45 21.80 -22.84
N GLY A 411 22.51 20.47 -22.81
CA GLY A 411 23.34 19.73 -21.88
C GLY A 411 24.83 20.10 -21.98
N GLN A 412 25.38 20.11 -23.18
CA GLN A 412 26.77 20.53 -23.44
C GLN A 412 27.00 22.01 -23.08
N MET A 413 26.10 22.91 -23.50
CA MET A 413 26.17 24.33 -23.18
C MET A 413 26.16 24.61 -21.69
N SER A 414 25.33 23.85 -20.91
CA SER A 414 25.22 24.01 -19.49
C SER A 414 26.55 23.82 -18.76
N LEU A 415 27.42 22.94 -19.24
CA LEU A 415 28.74 22.69 -18.63
C LEU A 415 29.65 23.91 -18.64
N ARG A 416 29.38 24.88 -19.56
CA ARG A 416 30.13 26.11 -19.71
C ARG A 416 29.31 27.35 -19.37
N SER A 417 28.05 27.16 -18.99
CA SER A 417 27.16 28.27 -18.61
C SER A 417 27.50 28.80 -17.22
N ARG A 418 27.13 30.06 -16.96
CA ARG A 418 27.29 30.67 -15.64
C ARG A 418 26.57 29.92 -14.54
N ASN A 419 25.45 29.25 -14.86
CA ASN A 419 24.60 28.52 -13.92
C ASN A 419 25.04 27.06 -13.72
N GLY A 420 26.04 26.57 -14.49
CA GLY A 420 26.56 25.21 -14.42
C GLY A 420 25.59 24.14 -14.97
N PRO A 421 25.86 22.86 -14.68
CA PRO A 421 25.03 21.75 -15.15
C PRO A 421 23.56 21.86 -14.75
N ILE A 422 22.67 21.42 -15.62
CA ILE A 422 21.23 21.43 -15.36
C ILE A 422 20.88 20.32 -14.37
N VAL A 423 20.53 20.72 -13.15
CA VAL A 423 20.13 19.84 -12.06
C VAL A 423 18.90 20.42 -11.36
N GLY A 424 17.77 19.74 -11.47
CA GLY A 424 16.54 20.08 -10.78
C GLY A 424 16.41 19.32 -9.47
N ARG A 425 15.76 19.92 -8.48
CA ARG A 425 15.53 19.35 -7.15
C ARG A 425 14.06 19.40 -6.79
N GLY A 426 13.55 18.34 -6.19
CA GLY A 426 12.18 18.27 -5.72
C GLY A 426 12.08 17.54 -4.40
N SER A 427 11.21 18.01 -3.56
CA SER A 427 10.86 17.35 -2.30
C SER A 427 9.36 17.43 -2.05
N PHE A 428 8.88 16.46 -1.28
CA PHE A 428 7.49 16.33 -0.88
C PHE A 428 7.45 15.82 0.56
N SER A 429 6.48 16.23 1.35
CA SER A 429 6.35 15.65 2.69
C SER A 429 4.93 15.21 2.99
N SER A 430 3.94 16.06 2.80
CA SER A 430 2.57 15.76 3.18
C SER A 430 1.60 16.67 2.42
N GLU A 431 0.58 16.08 1.87
CA GLU A 431 -0.61 16.72 1.30
C GLU A 431 -1.82 15.86 1.66
N PRO A 432 -3.06 16.34 1.49
CA PRO A 432 -4.24 15.51 1.71
C PRO A 432 -4.15 14.19 0.96
N SER A 433 -4.30 13.09 1.70
CA SER A 433 -4.25 11.75 1.12
C SER A 433 -5.47 11.48 0.24
N ALA A 434 -5.28 10.72 -0.83
CA ALA A 434 -6.35 10.25 -1.69
C ALA A 434 -6.86 8.88 -1.21
N THR A 435 -8.14 8.62 -1.42
CA THR A 435 -8.74 7.32 -1.15
C THR A 435 -8.97 6.58 -2.45
N THR A 436 -8.61 5.30 -2.49
CA THR A 436 -8.87 4.36 -3.58
C THR A 436 -10.01 3.45 -3.18
N ILE A 437 -10.90 3.14 -4.10
CA ILE A 437 -11.96 2.15 -3.91
C ILE A 437 -11.73 0.95 -4.82
N ALA A 438 -12.00 -0.25 -4.28
CA ALA A 438 -12.08 -1.50 -5.02
C ALA A 438 -13.46 -2.12 -4.84
N ALA A 439 -14.06 -2.58 -5.93
CA ALA A 439 -15.28 -3.37 -5.91
C ALA A 439 -15.05 -4.70 -6.61
N GLN A 440 -15.53 -5.77 -6.00
CA GLN A 440 -15.27 -7.14 -6.46
C GLN A 440 -16.56 -7.95 -6.51
N ILE A 441 -16.67 -8.80 -7.53
CA ILE A 441 -17.73 -9.78 -7.67
C ILE A 441 -17.08 -11.13 -7.96
N GLY A 442 -17.39 -12.13 -7.13
CA GLY A 442 -16.91 -13.50 -7.29
C GLY A 442 -18.04 -14.48 -7.54
N LYS A 443 -17.78 -15.48 -8.36
CA LYS A 443 -18.64 -16.66 -8.58
C LYS A 443 -17.88 -17.90 -8.16
N ILE A 444 -18.48 -18.70 -7.31
CA ILE A 444 -17.91 -19.96 -6.82
C ILE A 444 -18.86 -21.12 -7.07
N SER A 445 -18.31 -22.33 -7.06
CA SER A 445 -19.06 -23.56 -6.85
C SER A 445 -18.57 -24.27 -5.59
N VAL A 446 -19.47 -25.00 -4.95
CA VAL A 446 -19.16 -25.82 -3.78
C VAL A 446 -19.54 -27.26 -4.09
N ASP A 447 -18.61 -28.16 -3.90
CA ASP A 447 -18.89 -29.59 -3.94
C ASP A 447 -19.68 -29.99 -2.70
N PRO A 448 -20.93 -30.48 -2.81
CA PRO A 448 -21.78 -30.76 -1.65
C PRO A 448 -21.31 -31.97 -0.82
N GLU A 449 -20.51 -32.87 -1.41
CA GLU A 449 -20.02 -34.06 -0.70
C GLU A 449 -18.75 -33.75 0.11
N THR A 450 -17.84 -32.94 -0.48
CA THR A 450 -16.53 -32.67 0.13
C THR A 450 -16.43 -31.28 0.78
N GLY A 451 -17.35 -30.36 0.46
CA GLY A 451 -17.27 -28.96 0.84
C GLY A 451 -16.18 -28.17 0.08
N GLN A 452 -15.54 -28.78 -0.93
CA GLN A 452 -14.50 -28.08 -1.71
C GLN A 452 -15.08 -26.88 -2.46
N VAL A 453 -14.51 -25.71 -2.23
CA VAL A 453 -14.85 -24.47 -2.94
C VAL A 453 -13.96 -24.30 -4.16
N ARG A 454 -14.56 -24.00 -5.31
CA ARG A 454 -13.85 -23.63 -6.54
C ARG A 454 -14.25 -22.22 -6.97
N LEU A 455 -13.27 -21.38 -7.19
CA LEU A 455 -13.46 -20.09 -7.85
C LEU A 455 -13.72 -20.33 -9.33
N LEU A 456 -14.88 -19.90 -9.83
CA LEU A 456 -15.26 -19.99 -11.24
C LEU A 456 -14.91 -18.71 -11.99
N GLU A 457 -15.30 -17.56 -11.43
CA GLU A 457 -15.10 -16.26 -12.02
C GLU A 457 -14.86 -15.23 -10.92
N ILE A 458 -14.00 -14.24 -11.18
CA ILE A 458 -13.83 -13.09 -10.32
C ILE A 458 -13.64 -11.84 -11.18
N TYR A 459 -14.34 -10.79 -10.81
CA TYR A 459 -14.32 -9.49 -11.47
C TYR A 459 -13.89 -8.44 -10.47
N ASN A 460 -13.09 -7.48 -10.92
CA ASN A 460 -12.57 -6.41 -10.09
C ASN A 460 -12.65 -5.07 -10.83
N SER A 461 -13.00 -4.03 -10.13
CA SER A 461 -12.91 -2.65 -10.57
C SER A 461 -12.24 -1.82 -9.49
N LEU A 462 -11.35 -0.94 -9.91
CA LEU A 462 -10.57 -0.09 -9.01
C LEU A 462 -10.53 1.34 -9.56
N ASP A 463 -10.82 2.32 -8.72
CA ASP A 463 -10.53 3.71 -9.02
C ASP A 463 -9.16 4.08 -8.45
N VAL A 464 -8.19 4.27 -9.33
CA VAL A 464 -6.80 4.65 -8.97
C VAL A 464 -6.49 6.11 -9.34
N GLY A 465 -7.49 6.87 -9.80
CA GLY A 465 -7.27 8.16 -10.45
C GLY A 465 -6.49 8.00 -11.76
N LYS A 466 -5.50 8.87 -12.02
CA LYS A 466 -4.63 8.74 -13.19
C LYS A 466 -3.67 7.55 -13.02
N ALA A 467 -3.86 6.50 -13.80
CA ALA A 467 -2.95 5.35 -13.85
C ALA A 467 -1.64 5.76 -14.55
N ILE A 468 -0.57 5.96 -13.78
CA ILE A 468 0.76 6.34 -14.31
C ILE A 468 1.33 5.20 -15.17
N ASN A 469 1.23 3.97 -14.66
CA ASN A 469 1.60 2.75 -15.39
C ASN A 469 0.41 1.78 -15.37
N PRO A 470 -0.46 1.77 -16.40
CA PRO A 470 -1.65 0.92 -16.43
C PRO A 470 -1.34 -0.57 -16.24
N LEU A 471 -0.30 -1.09 -16.91
CA LEU A 471 0.10 -2.50 -16.80
C LEU A 471 0.49 -2.87 -15.36
N ALA A 472 1.20 -1.99 -14.67
CA ALA A 472 1.54 -2.23 -13.26
C ALA A 472 0.30 -2.15 -12.36
N CYS A 473 -0.66 -1.28 -12.66
CA CYS A 473 -1.94 -1.22 -11.94
C CYS A 473 -2.73 -2.53 -12.11
N GLU A 474 -2.85 -3.05 -13.33
CA GLU A 474 -3.50 -4.33 -13.61
C GLU A 474 -2.84 -5.48 -12.84
N GLY A 475 -1.52 -5.60 -12.90
CA GLY A 475 -0.77 -6.62 -12.14
C GLY A 475 -0.95 -6.50 -10.62
N GLN A 476 -1.08 -5.27 -10.08
CA GLN A 476 -1.40 -5.06 -8.67
C GLN A 476 -2.84 -5.46 -8.31
N MET A 477 -3.79 -5.24 -9.21
CA MET A 477 -5.18 -5.67 -9.04
C MET A 477 -5.27 -7.20 -9.01
N GLU A 478 -4.69 -7.88 -9.98
CA GLU A 478 -4.64 -9.35 -10.06
C GLU A 478 -3.95 -9.97 -8.85
N GLY A 479 -2.77 -9.46 -8.48
CA GLY A 479 -2.05 -9.91 -7.29
C GLY A 479 -2.82 -9.68 -5.99
N GLY A 480 -3.60 -8.59 -5.88
CA GLY A 480 -4.48 -8.34 -4.74
C GLY A 480 -5.64 -9.33 -4.65
N LEU A 481 -6.25 -9.67 -5.79
CA LEU A 481 -7.30 -10.67 -5.87
C LEU A 481 -6.82 -12.05 -5.41
N VAL A 482 -5.66 -12.49 -5.92
CA VAL A 482 -5.07 -13.79 -5.55
C VAL A 482 -4.80 -13.86 -4.05
N GLN A 483 -4.21 -12.81 -3.46
CA GLN A 483 -3.95 -12.78 -2.02
C GLN A 483 -5.24 -12.80 -1.20
N GLY A 484 -6.26 -12.03 -1.57
CA GLY A 484 -7.55 -12.01 -0.87
C GLY A 484 -8.28 -13.33 -0.94
N PHE A 485 -8.31 -13.94 -2.13
CA PHE A 485 -8.90 -15.26 -2.34
C PHE A 485 -8.18 -16.37 -1.55
N ALA A 486 -6.84 -16.37 -1.62
CA ALA A 486 -6.03 -17.35 -0.91
C ALA A 486 -6.21 -17.25 0.62
N TRP A 487 -6.20 -16.04 1.17
CA TRP A 487 -6.46 -15.83 2.60
C TRP A 487 -7.86 -16.29 3.02
N GLY A 488 -8.86 -16.06 2.18
CA GLY A 488 -10.22 -16.47 2.47
C GLY A 488 -10.45 -17.99 2.47
N LEU A 489 -9.67 -18.76 1.71
CA LEU A 489 -9.92 -20.19 1.48
C LEU A 489 -8.75 -21.13 1.80
N MET A 490 -7.51 -20.65 1.76
CA MET A 490 -6.32 -21.52 1.71
C MET A 490 -5.25 -21.18 2.76
N GLU A 491 -5.16 -19.92 3.22
CA GLU A 491 -4.05 -19.46 4.04
C GLU A 491 -4.44 -19.33 5.50
N GLN A 492 -3.69 -20.02 6.35
CA GLN A 492 -3.81 -19.93 7.81
C GLN A 492 -2.47 -20.29 8.44
N MET A 493 -1.98 -19.46 9.35
CA MET A 493 -0.90 -19.87 10.27
C MET A 493 -1.50 -20.62 11.45
N ARG A 494 -1.10 -21.86 11.60
CA ARG A 494 -1.57 -22.73 12.69
C ARG A 494 -0.53 -22.78 13.81
N TYR A 495 -1.02 -22.67 15.03
CA TYR A 495 -0.19 -22.74 16.23
C TYR A 495 -0.70 -23.84 17.13
N ALA A 496 0.21 -24.60 17.74
CA ALA A 496 -0.09 -25.52 18.81
C ALA A 496 -0.47 -24.73 20.09
N GLU A 497 -1.01 -25.41 21.09
CA GLU A 497 -1.37 -24.79 22.39
C GLU A 497 -0.16 -24.13 23.08
N ASP A 498 1.03 -24.69 22.88
CA ASP A 498 2.29 -24.14 23.40
C ASP A 498 2.87 -22.98 22.57
N GLY A 499 2.16 -22.51 21.52
CA GLY A 499 2.57 -21.41 20.67
C GLY A 499 3.52 -21.77 19.52
N ARG A 500 3.91 -23.05 19.37
CA ARG A 500 4.72 -23.47 18.21
C ARG A 500 3.90 -23.38 16.93
N ASN A 501 4.53 -22.85 15.86
CA ASN A 501 3.99 -22.85 14.53
C ASN A 501 4.20 -24.23 13.86
N TRP A 502 3.22 -24.67 13.07
CA TRP A 502 3.26 -25.96 12.36
C TRP A 502 3.91 -25.80 10.98
#